data_7277ae91c77a555d99c28a5d29def3a1
#
_entry.id   7277ae91c77a555d99c28a5d29def3a1
#
_cell.length_a   1.000
_cell.length_b   1.000
_cell.length_c   1.000
_cell.angle_alpha   90.00
_cell.angle_beta   90.00
_cell.angle_gamma   90.00
#
_symmetry.space_group_name_H-M   'P 1'
#
loop_
_entity.id
_entity.type
_entity.pdbx_description
1 polymer ?
#
loop_
_entity_poly.entity_id
_entity_poly.type
_entity_poly.pdbx_seq_one_letter_code
_entity_poly.pdbx_strand_id
1 'polypeptide(L)'
;MFIKICGITNAQDALDAVECGADALGFVFAESPRKVSVETVREIVKQLPADVLTIGVFRDHVSQDVVNTVREACLVGAQLHGHESAQQVAEVMAEVNWVAKSVVAGSAEASGSNNYGTEMILVDSANPGTGTGYDLSLLAQLPKMINVILSGGLTVVNVAESIRAVSPWGVDVSSGVEFSPGIKDRLKIREFITNARAIG
;
A
#
# COMPACT_ATOMS: atom_id res chain seq x y z
N MET A 1 11.27 2.09 9.86
CA MET A 1 10.03 2.59 9.19
C MET A 1 9.87 1.90 7.86
N PHE A 2 8.77 1.20 7.62
CA PHE A 2 8.44 0.60 6.31
C PHE A 2 7.84 1.66 5.38
N ILE A 3 8.29 1.71 4.11
CA ILE A 3 7.85 2.71 3.13
C ILE A 3 7.42 2.03 1.83
N LYS A 4 6.15 2.18 1.47
CA LYS A 4 5.58 1.64 0.25
C LYS A 4 5.26 2.76 -0.75
N ILE A 5 5.68 2.58 -2.01
CA ILE A 5 5.30 3.44 -3.14
C ILE A 5 4.25 2.69 -3.96
N CYS A 6 3.02 3.19 -3.96
CA CYS A 6 1.87 2.52 -4.54
C CYS A 6 1.46 3.12 -5.91
N GLY A 7 0.85 2.30 -6.77
CA GLY A 7 0.38 2.74 -8.08
C GLY A 7 1.49 2.87 -9.11
N ILE A 8 2.43 1.95 -9.09
CA ILE A 8 3.48 1.81 -10.11
C ILE A 8 2.86 1.26 -11.40
N THR A 9 3.16 1.90 -12.53
CA THR A 9 2.61 1.53 -13.84
C THR A 9 3.67 1.22 -14.88
N ASN A 10 4.93 1.51 -14.61
CA ASN A 10 6.05 1.31 -15.55
C ASN A 10 7.35 0.95 -14.82
N ALA A 11 8.31 0.38 -15.56
CA ALA A 11 9.56 -0.10 -15.00
C ALA A 11 10.47 1.04 -14.48
N GLN A 12 10.47 2.20 -15.14
CA GLN A 12 11.31 3.31 -14.73
C GLN A 12 10.90 3.84 -13.35
N ASP A 13 9.60 4.04 -13.12
CA ASP A 13 9.08 4.48 -11.82
C ASP A 13 9.36 3.45 -10.72
N ALA A 14 9.30 2.15 -11.07
CA ALA A 14 9.63 1.06 -10.14
C ALA A 14 11.10 1.11 -9.72
N LEU A 15 12.02 1.21 -10.67
CA LEU A 15 13.47 1.29 -10.42
C LEU A 15 13.82 2.58 -9.65
N ASP A 16 13.24 3.72 -10.02
CA ASP A 16 13.44 4.98 -9.32
C ASP A 16 12.99 4.91 -7.86
N ALA A 17 11.86 4.25 -7.57
CA ALA A 17 11.38 4.07 -6.20
C ALA A 17 12.34 3.20 -5.38
N VAL A 18 12.82 2.10 -5.95
CA VAL A 18 13.79 1.20 -5.30
C VAL A 18 15.11 1.92 -5.04
N GLU A 19 15.66 2.61 -6.03
CA GLU A 19 16.90 3.39 -5.88
C GLU A 19 16.78 4.50 -4.85
N CYS A 20 15.58 5.06 -4.66
CA CYS A 20 15.31 6.04 -3.61
C CYS A 20 15.14 5.41 -2.22
N GLY A 21 15.07 4.09 -2.10
CA GLY A 21 15.00 3.35 -0.83
C GLY A 21 13.60 2.94 -0.40
N ALA A 22 12.68 2.70 -1.34
CA ALA A 22 11.39 2.10 -1.04
C ALA A 22 11.55 0.63 -0.60
N ASP A 23 10.84 0.22 0.45
CA ASP A 23 10.82 -1.18 0.93
C ASP A 23 9.81 -2.02 0.13
N ALA A 24 8.77 -1.36 -0.43
CA ALA A 24 7.73 -2.04 -1.18
C ALA A 24 7.18 -1.21 -2.34
N LEU A 25 6.72 -1.92 -3.38
CA LEU A 25 6.04 -1.36 -4.54
C LEU A 25 4.62 -1.94 -4.65
N GLY A 26 3.64 -1.06 -4.92
CA GLY A 26 2.23 -1.45 -5.12
C GLY A 26 1.80 -1.36 -6.58
N PHE A 27 1.15 -2.42 -7.08
CA PHE A 27 0.62 -2.56 -8.44
C PHE A 27 -0.89 -2.72 -8.38
N VAL A 28 -1.65 -1.82 -9.00
CA VAL A 28 -3.12 -1.77 -8.85
C VAL A 28 -3.81 -2.60 -9.93
N PHE A 29 -4.56 -3.63 -9.52
CA PHE A 29 -5.39 -4.45 -10.42
C PHE A 29 -6.87 -4.06 -10.41
N ALA A 30 -7.28 -3.20 -9.48
CA ALA A 30 -8.62 -2.63 -9.42
C ALA A 30 -8.80 -1.48 -10.41
N GLU A 31 -10.05 -1.10 -10.70
CA GLU A 31 -10.37 0.05 -11.55
C GLU A 31 -9.78 1.34 -10.98
N SER A 32 -8.86 1.93 -11.73
CA SER A 32 -8.07 3.08 -11.30
C SER A 32 -7.31 3.67 -12.51
N PRO A 33 -6.95 4.97 -12.50
CA PRO A 33 -5.99 5.52 -13.46
C PRO A 33 -4.59 4.86 -13.40
N ARG A 34 -4.34 4.06 -12.34
CA ARG A 34 -3.07 3.34 -12.08
C ARG A 34 -3.19 1.83 -12.33
N LYS A 35 -4.29 1.39 -12.95
CA LYS A 35 -4.50 -0.03 -13.24
C LYS A 35 -3.45 -0.56 -14.21
N VAL A 36 -2.93 -1.75 -13.91
CA VAL A 36 -1.92 -2.44 -14.72
C VAL A 36 -2.37 -3.86 -15.05
N SER A 37 -1.80 -4.44 -16.12
CA SER A 37 -2.02 -5.85 -16.46
C SER A 37 -1.01 -6.76 -15.75
N VAL A 38 -1.36 -8.04 -15.63
CA VAL A 38 -0.48 -9.08 -15.08
C VAL A 38 0.84 -9.16 -15.86
N GLU A 39 0.77 -9.07 -17.19
CA GLU A 39 1.93 -9.12 -18.08
C GLU A 39 2.88 -7.94 -17.81
N THR A 40 2.33 -6.73 -17.71
CA THR A 40 3.10 -5.51 -17.40
C THR A 40 3.82 -5.65 -16.07
N VAL A 41 3.11 -6.09 -15.03
CA VAL A 41 3.69 -6.25 -13.69
C VAL A 41 4.79 -7.31 -13.69
N ARG A 42 4.57 -8.45 -14.32
CA ARG A 42 5.57 -9.52 -14.43
C ARG A 42 6.87 -9.04 -15.10
N GLU A 43 6.76 -8.23 -16.17
CA GLU A 43 7.95 -7.68 -16.84
C GLU A 43 8.66 -6.62 -15.98
N ILE A 44 7.94 -5.87 -15.17
CA ILE A 44 8.54 -4.94 -14.20
C ILE A 44 9.26 -5.73 -13.10
N VAL A 45 8.60 -6.69 -12.48
CA VAL A 45 9.13 -7.48 -11.35
C VAL A 45 10.44 -8.20 -11.71
N LYS A 46 10.58 -8.69 -12.93
CA LYS A 46 11.83 -9.32 -13.41
C LYS A 46 13.06 -8.40 -13.36
N GLN A 47 12.85 -7.09 -13.36
CA GLN A 47 13.92 -6.09 -13.34
C GLN A 47 14.27 -5.60 -11.94
N LEU A 48 13.51 -6.00 -10.93
CA LEU A 48 13.66 -5.51 -9.56
C LEU A 48 14.61 -6.40 -8.74
N PRO A 49 15.32 -5.83 -7.77
CA PRO A 49 16.03 -6.62 -6.76
C PRO A 49 15.10 -7.54 -5.99
N ALA A 50 15.60 -8.71 -5.58
CA ALA A 50 14.80 -9.75 -4.94
C ALA A 50 14.35 -9.40 -3.50
N ASP A 51 14.94 -8.40 -2.89
CA ASP A 51 14.65 -7.92 -1.53
C ASP A 51 13.55 -6.85 -1.47
N VAL A 52 13.07 -6.37 -2.62
CA VAL A 52 11.96 -5.43 -2.69
C VAL A 52 10.62 -6.17 -2.63
N LEU A 53 9.76 -5.78 -1.70
CA LEU A 53 8.43 -6.36 -1.57
C LEU A 53 7.51 -5.86 -2.69
N THR A 54 7.01 -6.75 -3.53
CA THR A 54 6.09 -6.44 -4.63
C THR A 54 4.67 -6.87 -4.27
N ILE A 55 3.72 -5.92 -4.26
CA ILE A 55 2.38 -6.09 -3.71
C ILE A 55 1.32 -5.75 -4.75
N GLY A 56 0.43 -6.70 -5.04
CA GLY A 56 -0.78 -6.46 -5.83
C GLY A 56 -1.87 -5.81 -4.98
N VAL A 57 -2.50 -4.77 -5.49
CA VAL A 57 -3.63 -4.09 -4.83
C VAL A 57 -4.93 -4.49 -5.51
N PHE A 58 -5.83 -5.08 -4.75
CA PHE A 58 -7.10 -5.65 -5.20
C PHE A 58 -8.26 -4.99 -4.49
N ARG A 59 -9.42 -4.97 -5.13
CA ARG A 59 -10.65 -4.43 -4.55
C ARG A 59 -11.83 -5.31 -4.94
N ASP A 60 -12.42 -5.97 -3.94
CA ASP A 60 -13.59 -6.82 -4.09
C ASP A 60 -13.42 -7.97 -5.12
N HIS A 61 -12.18 -8.46 -5.30
CA HIS A 61 -11.89 -9.63 -6.13
C HIS A 61 -12.21 -10.92 -5.38
N VAL A 62 -12.53 -11.98 -6.13
CA VAL A 62 -12.61 -13.32 -5.57
C VAL A 62 -11.25 -13.77 -5.07
N SER A 63 -11.18 -14.42 -3.90
CA SER A 63 -9.91 -14.82 -3.25
C SER A 63 -9.00 -15.61 -4.17
N GLN A 64 -9.56 -16.54 -4.96
CA GLN A 64 -8.82 -17.36 -5.91
C GLN A 64 -8.20 -16.52 -7.04
N ASP A 65 -8.89 -15.48 -7.52
CA ASP A 65 -8.37 -14.59 -8.57
C ASP A 65 -7.22 -13.74 -8.04
N VAL A 66 -7.28 -13.31 -6.77
CA VAL A 66 -6.17 -12.64 -6.08
C VAL A 66 -4.93 -13.54 -6.07
N VAL A 67 -5.09 -14.78 -5.60
CA VAL A 67 -4.00 -15.77 -5.51
C VAL A 67 -3.39 -16.05 -6.88
N ASN A 68 -4.23 -16.28 -7.89
CA ASN A 68 -3.78 -16.54 -9.27
C ASN A 68 -3.00 -15.34 -9.82
N THR A 69 -3.52 -14.12 -9.66
CA THR A 69 -2.87 -12.89 -10.13
C THR A 69 -1.51 -12.67 -9.45
N VAL A 70 -1.43 -12.88 -8.13
CA VAL A 70 -0.16 -12.79 -7.38
C VAL A 70 0.88 -13.76 -7.94
N ARG A 71 0.50 -15.01 -8.20
CA ARG A 71 1.39 -16.03 -8.77
C ARG A 71 1.82 -15.72 -10.20
N GLU A 72 0.86 -15.36 -11.07
CA GLU A 72 1.11 -15.08 -12.48
C GLU A 72 1.94 -13.83 -12.71
N ALA A 73 1.78 -12.81 -11.87
CA ALA A 73 2.55 -11.57 -11.89
C ALA A 73 3.90 -11.69 -11.15
N CYS A 74 4.19 -12.84 -10.53
CA CYS A 74 5.39 -13.08 -9.70
C CYS A 74 5.50 -12.11 -8.51
N LEU A 75 4.37 -11.75 -7.91
CA LEU A 75 4.31 -10.88 -6.73
C LEU A 75 4.55 -11.67 -5.44
N VAL A 76 4.98 -10.96 -4.38
CA VAL A 76 5.20 -11.53 -3.04
C VAL A 76 3.99 -11.36 -2.14
N GLY A 77 3.19 -10.31 -2.35
CA GLY A 77 2.10 -9.98 -1.45
C GLY A 77 0.84 -9.46 -2.13
N ALA A 78 -0.22 -9.38 -1.34
CA ALA A 78 -1.51 -8.82 -1.69
C ALA A 78 -1.99 -7.77 -0.68
N GLN A 79 -2.55 -6.68 -1.17
CA GLN A 79 -3.28 -5.69 -0.40
C GLN A 79 -4.76 -5.76 -0.81
N LEU A 80 -5.61 -6.09 0.14
CA LEU A 80 -7.06 -6.21 -0.05
C LEU A 80 -7.70 -4.87 0.34
N HIS A 81 -8.14 -4.11 -0.66
CA HIS A 81 -8.54 -2.70 -0.53
C HIS A 81 -10.03 -2.46 -0.80
N GLY A 82 -10.85 -3.48 -0.68
CA GLY A 82 -12.29 -3.46 -0.83
C GLY A 82 -13.02 -3.82 0.47
N HIS A 83 -14.15 -4.49 0.32
CA HIS A 83 -15.01 -4.95 1.43
C HIS A 83 -14.81 -6.44 1.74
N GLU A 84 -13.59 -6.95 1.49
CA GLU A 84 -13.28 -8.37 1.71
C GLU A 84 -13.52 -8.75 3.16
N SER A 85 -14.28 -9.84 3.37
CA SER A 85 -14.56 -10.40 4.68
C SER A 85 -13.31 -11.03 5.33
N ALA A 86 -13.35 -11.27 6.64
CA ALA A 86 -12.28 -11.98 7.34
C ALA A 86 -12.02 -13.38 6.77
N GLN A 87 -13.05 -14.05 6.27
CA GLN A 87 -12.90 -15.34 5.60
C GLN A 87 -12.10 -15.21 4.29
N GLN A 88 -12.42 -14.24 3.45
CA GLN A 88 -11.69 -13.98 2.20
C GLN A 88 -10.23 -13.59 2.48
N VAL A 89 -9.99 -12.77 3.51
CA VAL A 89 -8.62 -12.44 3.94
C VAL A 89 -7.87 -13.72 4.33
N ALA A 90 -8.47 -14.61 5.14
CA ALA A 90 -7.88 -15.86 5.55
C ALA A 90 -7.59 -16.80 4.36
N GLU A 91 -8.50 -16.87 3.37
CA GLU A 91 -8.30 -17.66 2.16
C GLU A 91 -7.07 -17.17 1.36
N VAL A 92 -6.88 -15.85 1.23
CA VAL A 92 -5.70 -15.28 0.56
C VAL A 92 -4.44 -15.53 1.38
N MET A 93 -4.49 -15.36 2.70
CA MET A 93 -3.34 -15.59 3.60
C MET A 93 -2.85 -17.05 3.60
N ALA A 94 -3.71 -18.01 3.29
CA ALA A 94 -3.31 -19.42 3.17
C ALA A 94 -2.36 -19.68 1.99
N GLU A 95 -2.32 -18.81 0.99
CA GLU A 95 -1.61 -19.00 -0.27
C GLU A 95 -0.62 -17.88 -0.63
N VAL A 96 -0.71 -16.73 0.07
CA VAL A 96 0.10 -15.52 -0.16
C VAL A 96 0.84 -15.15 1.12
N ASN A 97 2.16 -15.01 1.04
CA ASN A 97 3.02 -14.85 2.21
C ASN A 97 2.85 -13.50 2.94
N TRP A 98 2.52 -12.44 2.22
CA TRP A 98 2.32 -11.11 2.79
C TRP A 98 0.95 -10.57 2.39
N VAL A 99 0.09 -10.32 3.38
CA VAL A 99 -1.27 -9.82 3.12
C VAL A 99 -1.57 -8.65 4.04
N ALA A 100 -1.95 -7.52 3.46
CA ALA A 100 -2.49 -6.38 4.18
C ALA A 100 -3.98 -6.20 3.89
N LYS A 101 -4.78 -5.89 4.91
CA LYS A 101 -6.17 -5.45 4.74
C LYS A 101 -6.23 -3.94 4.87
N SER A 102 -6.84 -3.28 3.89
CA SER A 102 -7.09 -1.84 3.96
C SER A 102 -8.44 -1.57 4.60
N VAL A 103 -8.48 -0.56 5.45
CA VAL A 103 -9.69 -0.09 6.15
C VAL A 103 -9.78 1.43 6.07
N VAL A 104 -10.99 1.97 6.14
CA VAL A 104 -11.22 3.43 6.17
C VAL A 104 -11.04 3.94 7.60
N ALA A 105 -10.29 5.02 7.78
CA ALA A 105 -10.08 5.64 9.09
C ALA A 105 -11.41 5.97 9.77
N GLY A 106 -11.55 5.59 11.05
CA GLY A 106 -12.76 5.82 11.85
C GLY A 106 -13.96 4.93 11.51
N SER A 107 -13.83 3.99 10.59
CA SER A 107 -14.90 3.02 10.28
C SER A 107 -15.02 1.92 11.35
N ALA A 108 -16.14 1.19 11.31
CA ALA A 108 -16.33 0.01 12.16
C ALA A 108 -15.31 -1.09 11.82
N GLU A 109 -14.95 -1.23 10.53
CA GLU A 109 -13.91 -2.15 10.06
C GLU A 109 -12.55 -1.78 10.65
N ALA A 110 -12.21 -0.49 10.75
CA ALA A 110 -10.96 -0.05 11.37
C ALA A 110 -10.91 -0.43 12.85
N SER A 111 -11.98 -0.19 13.61
CA SER A 111 -12.07 -0.55 15.04
C SER A 111 -12.05 -2.07 15.27
N GLY A 112 -12.59 -2.86 14.32
CA GLY A 112 -12.61 -4.31 14.34
C GLY A 112 -11.49 -4.98 13.54
N SER A 113 -10.43 -4.27 13.17
CA SER A 113 -9.44 -4.75 12.20
C SER A 113 -8.63 -5.99 12.66
N ASN A 114 -8.55 -6.25 13.98
CA ASN A 114 -8.00 -7.50 14.51
C ASN A 114 -8.80 -8.76 14.10
N ASN A 115 -10.05 -8.62 13.69
CA ASN A 115 -10.87 -9.75 13.25
C ASN A 115 -10.46 -10.30 11.88
N TYR A 116 -9.68 -9.56 11.09
CA TYR A 116 -9.20 -10.03 9.79
C TYR A 116 -8.09 -11.08 9.89
N GLY A 117 -7.44 -11.23 11.05
CA GLY A 117 -6.38 -12.23 11.26
C GLY A 117 -5.04 -11.88 10.62
N THR A 118 -4.93 -10.80 9.87
CA THR A 118 -3.65 -10.27 9.39
C THR A 118 -3.06 -9.28 10.38
N GLU A 119 -1.74 -9.28 10.50
CA GLU A 119 -1.01 -8.29 11.32
C GLU A 119 -0.84 -6.94 10.62
N MET A 120 -1.05 -6.87 9.30
CA MET A 120 -0.83 -5.67 8.49
C MET A 120 -2.17 -4.99 8.16
N ILE A 121 -2.41 -3.83 8.73
CA ILE A 121 -3.60 -3.03 8.43
C ILE A 121 -3.16 -1.70 7.80
N LEU A 122 -3.59 -1.48 6.56
CA LEU A 122 -3.41 -0.19 5.90
C LEU A 122 -4.64 0.67 6.19
N VAL A 123 -4.43 1.87 6.73
CA VAL A 123 -5.52 2.81 7.02
C VAL A 123 -5.51 3.93 6.00
N ASP A 124 -6.61 4.08 5.29
CA ASP A 124 -6.76 5.07 4.23
C ASP A 124 -7.92 6.04 4.52
N SER A 125 -8.02 7.09 3.72
CA SER A 125 -9.14 8.01 3.72
C SER A 125 -10.41 7.36 3.15
N ALA A 126 -11.56 7.98 3.36
CA ALA A 126 -12.82 7.54 2.76
C ALA A 126 -12.84 7.60 1.22
N ASN A 127 -11.89 8.35 0.63
CA ASN A 127 -11.75 8.49 -0.82
C ASN A 127 -10.33 8.06 -1.27
N PRO A 128 -10.04 6.74 -1.34
CA PRO A 128 -8.72 6.24 -1.66
C PRO A 128 -8.21 6.73 -3.02
N GLY A 129 -6.91 7.04 -3.09
CA GLY A 129 -6.26 7.45 -4.33
C GLY A 129 -6.51 8.88 -4.80
N THR A 130 -7.36 9.67 -4.12
CA THR A 130 -7.64 11.07 -4.47
C THR A 130 -6.63 12.06 -3.89
N GLY A 131 -5.79 11.62 -2.94
CA GLY A 131 -4.87 12.50 -2.20
C GLY A 131 -5.56 13.27 -1.06
N THR A 132 -6.81 12.97 -0.75
CA THR A 132 -7.53 13.57 0.38
C THR A 132 -7.09 12.94 1.69
N GLY A 133 -6.60 13.74 2.63
CA GLY A 133 -6.28 13.31 3.98
C GLY A 133 -7.52 13.17 4.89
N TYR A 134 -7.29 12.75 6.13
CA TYR A 134 -8.32 12.61 7.17
C TYR A 134 -7.76 13.00 8.54
N ASP A 135 -8.64 13.12 9.54
CA ASP A 135 -8.25 13.41 10.92
C ASP A 135 -7.52 12.19 11.53
N LEU A 136 -6.23 12.36 11.81
CA LEU A 136 -5.38 11.30 12.39
C LEU A 136 -5.82 10.86 13.78
N SER A 137 -6.62 11.64 14.49
CA SER A 137 -7.19 11.23 15.79
C SER A 137 -8.10 10.00 15.69
N LEU A 138 -8.67 9.73 14.51
CA LEU A 138 -9.47 8.53 14.23
C LEU A 138 -8.66 7.23 14.38
N LEU A 139 -7.33 7.29 14.29
CA LEU A 139 -6.45 6.12 14.46
C LEU A 139 -6.34 5.67 15.92
N ALA A 140 -6.73 6.50 16.88
CA ALA A 140 -6.75 6.13 18.29
C ALA A 140 -7.72 4.96 18.60
N GLN A 141 -8.64 4.67 17.70
CA GLN A 141 -9.61 3.57 17.81
C GLN A 141 -9.07 2.22 17.29
N LEU A 142 -7.90 2.19 16.68
CA LEU A 142 -7.30 0.97 16.15
C LEU A 142 -6.84 0.04 17.29
N PRO A 143 -6.94 -1.28 17.11
CA PRO A 143 -6.36 -2.25 18.05
C PRO A 143 -4.84 -2.06 18.18
N LYS A 144 -4.30 -2.22 19.39
CA LYS A 144 -2.87 -1.96 19.69
C LYS A 144 -1.89 -3.00 19.17
N MET A 145 -2.39 -4.18 18.79
CA MET A 145 -1.56 -5.34 18.43
C MET A 145 -1.42 -5.55 16.91
N ILE A 146 -1.63 -4.50 16.11
CA ILE A 146 -1.52 -4.55 14.66
C ILE A 146 -0.43 -3.59 14.16
N ASN A 147 0.19 -3.95 13.04
CA ASN A 147 1.12 -3.09 12.33
C ASN A 147 0.35 -2.13 11.42
N VAL A 148 0.28 -0.87 11.78
CA VAL A 148 -0.44 0.15 11.02
C VAL A 148 0.44 0.69 9.90
N ILE A 149 -0.03 0.57 8.66
CA ILE A 149 0.51 1.29 7.50
C ILE A 149 -0.39 2.51 7.27
N LEU A 150 0.16 3.69 7.51
CA LEU A 150 -0.55 4.95 7.32
C LEU A 150 -0.60 5.32 5.85
N SER A 151 -1.80 5.55 5.32
CA SER A 151 -2.06 6.01 3.95
C SER A 151 -3.08 7.15 3.96
N GLY A 152 -3.51 7.60 2.76
CA GLY A 152 -4.53 8.64 2.61
C GLY A 152 -3.99 10.07 2.70
N GLY A 153 -3.74 10.68 1.54
CA GLY A 153 -3.33 12.08 1.44
C GLY A 153 -1.91 12.39 1.90
N LEU A 154 -1.05 11.37 2.08
CA LEU A 154 0.35 11.61 2.39
C LEU A 154 1.08 12.26 1.21
N THR A 155 1.96 13.20 1.54
CA THR A 155 2.78 13.98 0.60
C THR A 155 4.17 14.20 1.19
N VAL A 156 5.11 14.72 0.41
CA VAL A 156 6.44 15.14 0.87
C VAL A 156 6.35 16.15 2.02
N VAL A 157 5.30 16.97 2.05
CA VAL A 157 5.13 18.06 3.02
C VAL A 157 4.65 17.55 4.39
N ASN A 158 3.68 16.61 4.39
CA ASN A 158 2.98 16.22 5.63
C ASN A 158 3.46 14.90 6.25
N VAL A 159 4.23 14.08 5.53
CA VAL A 159 4.61 12.73 5.99
C VAL A 159 5.33 12.73 7.32
N ALA A 160 6.27 13.65 7.53
CA ALA A 160 7.04 13.75 8.78
C ALA A 160 6.16 14.09 9.98
N GLU A 161 5.21 15.02 9.82
CA GLU A 161 4.25 15.38 10.87
C GLU A 161 3.29 14.23 11.16
N SER A 162 2.76 13.58 10.11
CA SER A 162 1.88 12.43 10.24
C SER A 162 2.55 11.26 10.98
N ILE A 163 3.81 10.97 10.70
CA ILE A 163 4.58 9.93 11.40
C ILE A 163 4.75 10.28 12.89
N ARG A 164 5.09 11.53 13.23
CA ARG A 164 5.21 11.96 14.63
C ARG A 164 3.89 11.84 15.40
N ALA A 165 2.77 12.18 14.73
CA ALA A 165 1.44 12.14 15.37
C ALA A 165 0.95 10.72 15.65
N VAL A 166 1.27 9.76 14.77
CA VAL A 166 0.68 8.39 14.80
C VAL A 166 1.68 7.34 15.25
N SER A 167 2.99 7.54 15.00
CA SER A 167 4.03 6.52 15.18
C SER A 167 3.66 5.18 14.49
N PRO A 168 3.31 5.19 13.19
CA PRO A 168 2.88 4.00 12.48
C PRO A 168 4.07 3.04 12.27
N TRP A 169 3.77 1.76 12.01
CA TRP A 169 4.76 0.77 11.58
C TRP A 169 5.34 1.12 10.20
N GLY A 170 4.50 1.65 9.30
CA GLY A 170 4.90 2.05 7.95
C GLY A 170 4.01 3.13 7.36
N VAL A 171 4.42 3.61 6.18
CA VAL A 171 3.67 4.59 5.40
C VAL A 171 3.49 4.11 3.96
N ASP A 172 2.36 4.46 3.34
CA ASP A 172 2.04 4.18 1.95
C ASP A 172 1.66 5.47 1.22
N VAL A 173 2.27 5.70 0.06
CA VAL A 173 1.98 6.89 -0.74
C VAL A 173 1.76 6.53 -2.21
N SER A 174 0.79 7.19 -2.84
CA SER A 174 0.54 7.06 -4.28
C SER A 174 0.56 8.43 -4.96
N SER A 175 -0.55 9.17 -4.94
CA SER A 175 -0.69 10.46 -5.63
C SER A 175 0.26 11.55 -5.12
N GLY A 176 0.63 11.53 -3.84
CA GLY A 176 1.50 12.53 -3.23
C GLY A 176 2.93 12.58 -3.78
N VAL A 177 3.34 11.56 -4.54
CA VAL A 177 4.64 11.48 -5.22
C VAL A 177 4.51 11.32 -6.74
N GLU A 178 3.38 11.74 -7.31
CA GLU A 178 3.15 11.71 -8.76
C GLU A 178 3.41 13.06 -9.43
N PHE A 179 3.86 12.98 -10.67
CA PHE A 179 3.86 14.09 -11.61
C PHE A 179 2.46 14.26 -12.24
N SER A 180 1.87 13.15 -12.64
CA SER A 180 0.48 13.04 -13.12
C SER A 180 -0.06 11.65 -12.75
N PRO A 181 -1.40 11.42 -12.76
CA PRO A 181 -1.96 10.13 -12.37
C PRO A 181 -1.30 8.94 -13.08
N GLY A 182 -0.69 8.03 -12.31
CA GLY A 182 0.02 6.85 -12.82
C GLY A 182 1.47 7.08 -13.25
N ILE A 183 1.99 8.32 -13.20
CA ILE A 183 3.41 8.63 -13.49
C ILE A 183 4.04 9.23 -12.25
N LYS A 184 5.08 8.58 -11.73
CA LYS A 184 5.77 9.04 -10.54
C LYS A 184 6.76 10.16 -10.83
N ASP A 185 7.03 10.97 -9.80
CA ASP A 185 8.07 11.99 -9.79
C ASP A 185 9.21 11.51 -8.88
N ARG A 186 10.35 11.16 -9.48
CA ARG A 186 11.52 10.65 -8.75
C ARG A 186 11.99 11.59 -7.64
N LEU A 187 11.93 12.92 -7.85
CA LEU A 187 12.35 13.88 -6.83
C LEU A 187 11.40 13.86 -5.63
N LYS A 188 10.10 13.79 -5.88
CA LYS A 188 9.10 13.65 -4.80
C LYS A 188 9.23 12.32 -4.06
N ILE A 189 9.48 11.19 -4.77
CA ILE A 189 9.73 9.89 -4.13
C ILE A 189 10.92 10.01 -3.16
N ARG A 190 12.05 10.54 -3.64
CA ARG A 190 13.27 10.69 -2.82
C ARG A 190 13.03 11.59 -1.61
N GLU A 191 12.36 12.72 -1.80
CA GLU A 191 12.05 13.65 -0.72
C GLU A 191 11.10 13.02 0.31
N PHE A 192 10.05 12.33 -0.15
CA PHE A 192 9.12 11.62 0.72
C PHE A 192 9.83 10.56 1.58
N ILE A 193 10.66 9.71 0.97
CA ILE A 193 11.41 8.67 1.67
C ILE A 193 12.39 9.29 2.67
N THR A 194 13.10 10.34 2.27
CA THR A 194 14.04 11.06 3.14
C THR A 194 13.31 11.61 4.37
N ASN A 195 12.18 12.29 4.18
CA ASN A 195 11.39 12.88 5.25
C ASN A 195 10.78 11.80 6.18
N ALA A 196 10.33 10.68 5.63
CA ALA A 196 9.82 9.56 6.41
C ALA A 196 10.91 8.88 7.26
N ARG A 197 12.07 8.58 6.67
CA ARG A 197 13.22 7.94 7.35
C ARG A 197 13.83 8.81 8.45
N ALA A 198 13.75 10.13 8.33
CA ALA A 198 14.29 11.06 9.34
C ALA A 198 13.53 11.03 10.67
N ILE A 199 12.34 10.46 10.72
CA ILE A 199 11.45 10.43 11.89
C ILE A 199 11.27 9.02 12.45
N GLY A 200 11.29 7.98 11.60
CA GLY A 200 10.96 6.59 11.94
C GLY A 200 12.14 5.63 12.05
#